data_ea0317543ce43eec2d838596975f1938
#
_entry.id   ea0317543ce43eec2d838596975f1938
#
_cell.length_a   1.000
_cell.length_b   1.000
_cell.length_c   1.000
_cell.angle_alpha   90.00
_cell.angle_beta   90.00
_cell.angle_gamma   90.00
#
_symmetry.space_group_name_H-M   'P 1'
#
loop_
_entity.id
_entity.type
_entity.pdbx_description
1 polymer ?
#
loop_
_entity_poly.entity_id
_entity_poly.type
_entity_poly.pdbx_seq_one_letter_code
_entity_poly.pdbx_strand_id
1 'polypeptide(L)'
;SGFKILGAEDFASTLIQISNPWQGAKDVKMSYFVSRNGEQAPAGFNGPVIPAGAKRIVCMSSSYIAMLDALGEISRVVGISGMGYIANPYILAHRNSKKDMGAEMNYELLLGLKPDVVLLYGIGDAQTAVTDKLNELSIPYLYIGEYLEESPLGKAEWMIVLSELIDNREKGLNIFREIPRRYH
;
A
#
# COMPACT_ATOMS: atom_id res chain seq x y z
N SER A 1 1.01 -9.83 -12.93
CA SER A 1 0.96 -9.35 -11.53
C SER A 1 -0.37 -9.69 -10.87
N GLY A 2 -0.36 -9.80 -9.57
CA GLY A 2 -1.50 -10.21 -8.75
C GLY A 2 -2.53 -9.10 -8.50
N PHE A 3 -2.57 -8.05 -9.30
CA PHE A 3 -3.52 -6.95 -9.12
C PHE A 3 -4.12 -6.47 -10.44
N LYS A 4 -5.27 -5.79 -10.32
CA LYS A 4 -5.93 -5.04 -11.40
C LYS A 4 -6.40 -3.70 -10.85
N ILE A 5 -6.33 -2.66 -11.68
CA ILE A 5 -6.91 -1.34 -11.38
C ILE A 5 -8.03 -1.10 -12.37
N LEU A 6 -9.24 -0.91 -11.86
CA LEU A 6 -10.47 -0.77 -12.65
C LEU A 6 -11.06 0.62 -12.44
N GLY A 7 -11.36 1.28 -13.54
CA GLY A 7 -12.12 2.53 -13.54
C GLY A 7 -13.52 2.31 -14.08
N ALA A 8 -14.41 3.26 -13.85
CA ALA A 8 -15.73 3.33 -14.46
C ALA A 8 -15.90 4.66 -15.18
N GLU A 9 -16.62 4.62 -16.29
CA GLU A 9 -17.01 5.84 -17.03
C GLU A 9 -17.80 6.76 -16.08
N ASP A 10 -17.57 8.05 -16.13
CA ASP A 10 -18.19 9.08 -15.29
C ASP A 10 -17.76 9.11 -13.82
N PHE A 11 -16.80 8.27 -13.39
CA PHE A 11 -16.25 8.28 -12.04
C PHE A 11 -14.74 8.52 -12.06
N ALA A 12 -14.26 9.34 -11.12
CA ALA A 12 -12.83 9.58 -10.93
C ALA A 12 -12.19 8.50 -10.04
N SER A 13 -12.98 7.89 -9.17
CA SER A 13 -12.53 6.82 -8.26
C SER A 13 -12.27 5.51 -8.99
N THR A 14 -11.39 4.69 -8.40
CA THR A 14 -10.99 3.41 -8.97
C THR A 14 -11.09 2.28 -7.96
N LEU A 15 -11.19 1.05 -8.47
CA LEU A 15 -11.09 -0.17 -7.68
C LEU A 15 -9.73 -0.81 -7.91
N ILE A 16 -9.05 -1.17 -6.85
CA ILE A 16 -7.88 -2.05 -6.90
C ILE A 16 -8.33 -3.42 -6.46
N GLN A 17 -8.17 -4.42 -7.32
CA GLN A 17 -8.44 -5.83 -7.00
C GLN A 17 -7.12 -6.56 -6.88
N ILE A 18 -6.91 -7.25 -5.76
CA ILE A 18 -5.71 -8.03 -5.49
C ILE A 18 -6.13 -9.48 -5.34
N SER A 19 -5.50 -10.34 -6.12
CA SER A 19 -5.72 -11.79 -6.10
C SER A 19 -4.62 -12.47 -5.30
N ASN A 20 -5.01 -13.37 -4.39
CA ASN A 20 -4.10 -14.14 -3.56
C ASN A 20 -3.03 -13.27 -2.87
N PRO A 21 -3.44 -12.36 -1.97
CA PRO A 21 -2.62 -11.27 -1.47
C PRO A 21 -1.50 -11.70 -0.50
N TRP A 22 -1.46 -12.96 -0.07
CA TRP A 22 -0.40 -13.49 0.79
C TRP A 22 -0.01 -14.91 0.40
N GLN A 23 1.13 -15.35 0.87
CA GLN A 23 1.65 -16.68 0.60
C GLN A 23 0.70 -17.76 1.12
N GLY A 24 0.38 -18.71 0.25
CA GLY A 24 -0.56 -19.79 0.55
C GLY A 24 -2.01 -19.46 0.30
N ALA A 25 -2.36 -18.23 -0.02
CA ALA A 25 -3.73 -17.85 -0.39
C ALA A 25 -4.13 -18.54 -1.71
N LYS A 26 -5.36 -19.08 -1.71
CA LYS A 26 -5.97 -19.69 -2.90
C LYS A 26 -7.35 -19.13 -3.06
N ASP A 27 -7.66 -18.67 -4.26
CA ASP A 27 -8.98 -18.12 -4.62
C ASP A 27 -9.43 -16.96 -3.72
N VAL A 28 -8.46 -16.24 -3.14
CA VAL A 28 -8.72 -15.04 -2.33
C VAL A 28 -8.63 -13.82 -3.23
N LYS A 29 -9.69 -13.00 -3.20
CA LYS A 29 -9.71 -11.68 -3.86
C LYS A 29 -10.08 -10.63 -2.85
N MET A 30 -9.31 -9.55 -2.84
CA MET A 30 -9.58 -8.37 -2.03
C MET A 30 -9.75 -7.16 -2.94
N SER A 31 -10.76 -6.36 -2.64
CA SER A 31 -11.06 -5.13 -3.39
C SER A 31 -10.92 -3.92 -2.50
N TYR A 32 -10.37 -2.87 -3.06
CA TYR A 32 -10.10 -1.60 -2.39
C TYR A 32 -10.66 -0.47 -3.26
N PHE A 33 -11.38 0.45 -2.64
CA PHE A 33 -11.94 1.60 -3.33
C PHE A 33 -11.05 2.82 -3.08
N VAL A 34 -10.45 3.36 -4.15
CA VAL A 34 -9.66 4.59 -4.09
C VAL A 34 -10.59 5.75 -4.43
N SER A 35 -10.99 6.48 -3.40
CA SER A 35 -12.00 7.53 -3.50
C SER A 35 -11.40 8.86 -3.98
N ARG A 36 -12.00 9.44 -5.01
CA ARG A 36 -11.69 10.78 -5.53
C ARG A 36 -12.96 11.64 -5.56
N ASN A 37 -12.78 12.94 -5.41
CA ASN A 37 -13.86 13.93 -5.52
C ASN A 37 -15.03 13.66 -4.54
N GLY A 38 -14.77 13.04 -3.39
CA GLY A 38 -15.80 12.71 -2.43
C GLY A 38 -16.76 11.59 -2.88
N GLU A 39 -16.44 10.90 -3.94
CA GLU A 39 -17.26 9.78 -4.44
C GLU A 39 -17.29 8.64 -3.43
N GLN A 40 -18.46 8.05 -3.27
CA GLN A 40 -18.67 6.95 -2.34
C GLN A 40 -18.55 5.61 -3.05
N ALA A 41 -18.10 4.60 -2.30
CA ALA A 41 -18.06 3.23 -2.80
C ALA A 41 -19.45 2.74 -3.20
N PRO A 42 -19.55 1.84 -4.19
CA PRO A 42 -20.83 1.27 -4.59
C PRO A 42 -21.55 0.59 -3.44
N ALA A 43 -22.88 0.58 -3.51
CA ALA A 43 -23.70 -0.14 -2.53
C ALA A 43 -23.28 -1.61 -2.47
N GLY A 44 -23.12 -2.14 -1.24
CA GLY A 44 -22.66 -3.51 -1.01
C GLY A 44 -21.16 -3.72 -1.08
N PHE A 45 -20.36 -2.66 -1.31
CA PHE A 45 -18.91 -2.75 -1.26
C PHE A 45 -18.42 -2.97 0.17
N ASN A 46 -17.62 -4.01 0.39
CA ASN A 46 -17.15 -4.45 1.72
C ASN A 46 -15.66 -4.25 1.97
N GLY A 47 -14.92 -3.70 1.01
CA GLY A 47 -13.48 -3.47 1.14
C GLY A 47 -13.14 -2.15 1.81
N PRO A 48 -11.86 -1.90 2.08
CA PRO A 48 -11.39 -0.61 2.54
C PRO A 48 -11.66 0.50 1.52
N VAL A 49 -11.97 1.68 2.03
CA VAL A 49 -12.07 2.92 1.25
C VAL A 49 -10.86 3.77 1.59
N ILE A 50 -10.03 4.04 0.58
CA ILE A 50 -8.77 4.77 0.73
C ILE A 50 -8.91 6.11 0.02
N PRO A 51 -8.67 7.25 0.70
CA PRO A 51 -8.69 8.54 0.02
C PRO A 51 -7.54 8.64 -0.98
N ALA A 52 -7.83 9.00 -2.22
CA ALA A 52 -6.79 9.26 -3.22
C ALA A 52 -5.90 10.42 -2.75
N GLY A 53 -4.62 10.35 -3.07
CA GLY A 53 -3.66 11.30 -2.54
C GLY A 53 -3.35 11.06 -1.05
N ALA A 54 -3.34 9.82 -0.61
CA ALA A 54 -3.01 9.43 0.76
C ALA A 54 -1.76 10.17 1.28
N LYS A 55 -1.90 10.95 2.35
CA LYS A 55 -0.84 11.80 2.89
C LYS A 55 -0.10 11.16 4.06
N ARG A 56 -0.75 10.24 4.75
CA ARG A 56 -0.23 9.58 5.95
C ARG A 56 -0.24 8.07 5.72
N ILE A 57 0.95 7.52 5.46
CA ILE A 57 1.11 6.12 5.07
C ILE A 57 1.95 5.41 6.13
N VAL A 58 1.45 4.27 6.61
CA VAL A 58 2.22 3.36 7.45
C VAL A 58 2.71 2.20 6.59
N CYS A 59 4.01 1.95 6.62
CA CYS A 59 4.66 0.89 5.85
C CYS A 59 5.11 -0.23 6.77
N MET A 60 4.54 -1.41 6.60
CA MET A 60 4.92 -2.59 7.38
C MET A 60 6.05 -3.41 6.73
N SER A 61 6.65 -2.90 5.65
CA SER A 61 7.81 -3.47 4.99
C SER A 61 8.72 -2.37 4.45
N SER A 62 10.04 -2.59 4.51
CA SER A 62 11.04 -1.68 3.95
C SER A 62 10.95 -1.53 2.43
N SER A 63 10.46 -2.55 1.72
CA SER A 63 10.27 -2.47 0.26
C SER A 63 9.26 -1.39 -0.13
N TYR A 64 8.23 -1.15 0.66
CA TYR A 64 7.24 -0.10 0.39
C TYR A 64 7.85 1.30 0.54
N ILE A 65 8.76 1.46 1.49
CA ILE A 65 9.52 2.71 1.67
C ILE A 65 10.37 2.98 0.43
N ALA A 66 11.06 1.97 -0.08
CA ALA A 66 11.86 2.10 -1.30
C ALA A 66 11.02 2.48 -2.52
N MET A 67 9.83 1.91 -2.65
CA MET A 67 8.90 2.26 -3.74
C MET A 67 8.40 3.71 -3.62
N LEU A 68 8.02 4.15 -2.43
CA LEU A 68 7.59 5.52 -2.20
C LEU A 68 8.74 6.52 -2.42
N ASP A 69 9.97 6.15 -2.06
CA ASP A 69 11.15 6.96 -2.35
C ASP A 69 11.38 7.11 -3.86
N ALA A 70 11.27 6.00 -4.60
CA ALA A 70 11.38 6.02 -6.06
C ALA A 70 10.30 6.90 -6.72
N LEU A 71 9.12 6.98 -6.12
CA LEU A 71 8.03 7.88 -6.54
C LEU A 71 8.24 9.34 -6.08
N GLY A 72 9.27 9.62 -5.27
CA GLY A 72 9.51 10.95 -4.71
C GLY A 72 8.52 11.32 -3.59
N GLU A 73 7.88 10.33 -2.95
CA GLU A 73 6.79 10.54 -2.00
C GLU A 73 7.06 9.93 -0.62
N ILE A 74 8.32 9.69 -0.29
CA ILE A 74 8.74 9.11 0.99
C ILE A 74 8.33 9.97 2.20
N SER A 75 8.14 11.26 2.03
CA SER A 75 7.68 12.16 3.10
C SER A 75 6.30 11.82 3.64
N ARG A 76 5.49 11.06 2.90
CA ARG A 76 4.17 10.60 3.33
C ARG A 76 4.22 9.49 4.36
N VAL A 77 5.37 8.84 4.55
CA VAL A 77 5.55 7.76 5.52
C VAL A 77 5.55 8.32 6.94
N VAL A 78 4.62 7.87 7.77
CA VAL A 78 4.50 8.31 9.18
C VAL A 78 4.79 7.20 10.19
N GLY A 79 4.71 5.95 9.79
CA GLY A 79 4.98 4.78 10.61
C GLY A 79 5.69 3.69 9.83
N ILE A 80 6.56 2.95 10.49
CA ILE A 80 7.44 1.97 9.87
C ILE A 80 7.58 0.77 10.80
N SER A 81 7.50 -0.43 10.25
CA SER A 81 7.86 -1.65 10.97
C SER A 81 9.37 -1.86 10.90
N GLY A 82 9.99 -2.07 12.07
CA GLY A 82 11.40 -2.40 12.15
C GLY A 82 12.33 -1.26 11.77
N MET A 83 12.12 -0.09 12.34
CA MET A 83 12.93 1.12 12.05
C MET A 83 14.43 0.90 12.23
N GLY A 84 14.85 0.04 13.16
CA GLY A 84 16.25 -0.29 13.38
C GLY A 84 16.94 -0.99 12.21
N TYR A 85 16.18 -1.52 11.27
CA TYR A 85 16.69 -2.19 10.07
C TYR A 85 16.61 -1.34 8.81
N ILE A 86 16.16 -0.10 8.91
CA ILE A 86 15.99 0.81 7.78
C ILE A 86 17.31 1.54 7.51
N ALA A 87 17.80 1.43 6.28
CA ALA A 87 19.01 2.12 5.82
C ALA A 87 18.73 3.35 4.95
N ASN A 88 17.46 3.65 4.66
CA ASN A 88 17.10 4.78 3.80
C ASN A 88 17.55 6.11 4.42
N PRO A 89 18.36 6.95 3.70
CA PRO A 89 18.91 8.19 4.24
C PRO A 89 17.84 9.19 4.71
N TYR A 90 16.74 9.33 3.98
CA TYR A 90 15.66 10.23 4.36
C TYR A 90 15.02 9.80 5.68
N ILE A 91 14.71 8.52 5.83
CA ILE A 91 14.11 7.96 7.05
C ILE A 91 15.06 8.15 8.23
N LEU A 92 16.36 7.88 8.06
CA LEU A 92 17.36 8.06 9.11
C LEU A 92 17.45 9.52 9.55
N ALA A 93 17.39 10.47 8.62
CA ALA A 93 17.42 11.89 8.90
C ALA A 93 16.14 12.40 9.61
N HIS A 94 15.01 11.75 9.39
CA HIS A 94 13.69 12.16 9.88
C HIS A 94 13.09 11.18 10.89
N ARG A 95 13.87 10.25 11.42
CA ARG A 95 13.35 9.17 12.27
C ARG A 95 12.63 9.64 13.53
N ASN A 96 12.95 10.82 14.04
CA ASN A 96 12.27 11.39 15.21
C ASN A 96 10.81 11.80 14.91
N SER A 97 10.49 12.04 13.65
CA SER A 97 9.14 12.36 13.18
C SER A 97 8.36 11.14 12.67
N LYS A 98 9.01 9.97 12.61
CA LYS A 98 8.41 8.71 12.18
C LYS A 98 8.27 7.79 13.38
N LYS A 99 7.20 7.00 13.42
CA LYS A 99 6.96 6.07 14.53
C LYS A 99 7.35 4.65 14.15
N ASP A 100 8.03 3.97 15.06
CA ASP A 100 8.34 2.54 14.91
C ASP A 100 7.14 1.72 15.39
N MET A 101 6.55 0.97 14.46
CA MET A 101 5.42 0.08 14.73
C MET A 101 5.83 -1.22 15.43
N GLY A 102 7.14 -1.49 15.51
CA GLY A 102 7.64 -2.77 16.00
C GLY A 102 7.46 -3.91 15.01
N ALA A 103 7.72 -5.14 15.48
CA ALA A 103 7.55 -6.35 14.67
C ALA A 103 6.07 -6.76 14.52
N GLU A 104 5.26 -6.47 15.52
CA GLU A 104 3.83 -6.73 15.53
C GLU A 104 3.06 -5.42 15.46
N MET A 105 1.83 -5.50 14.97
CA MET A 105 0.97 -4.33 14.82
C MET A 105 0.62 -3.72 16.19
N ASN A 106 1.05 -2.49 16.43
CA ASN A 106 0.63 -1.70 17.60
C ASN A 106 -0.58 -0.86 17.23
N TYR A 107 -1.77 -1.34 17.53
CA TYR A 107 -3.03 -0.69 17.15
C TYR A 107 -3.26 0.65 17.86
N GLU A 108 -2.84 0.80 19.09
CA GLU A 108 -2.96 2.06 19.84
C GLU A 108 -2.12 3.15 19.19
N LEU A 109 -0.86 2.84 18.87
CA LEU A 109 0.03 3.76 18.15
C LEU A 109 -0.54 4.09 16.77
N LEU A 110 -1.06 3.08 16.07
CA LEU A 110 -1.65 3.21 14.75
C LEU A 110 -2.83 4.18 14.76
N LEU A 111 -3.73 4.05 15.74
CA LEU A 111 -4.85 4.98 15.90
C LEU A 111 -4.36 6.43 16.12
N GLY A 112 -3.32 6.62 16.91
CA GLY A 112 -2.74 7.92 17.16
C GLY A 112 -2.12 8.57 15.92
N LEU A 113 -1.60 7.76 15.00
CA LEU A 113 -1.03 8.23 13.75
C LEU A 113 -2.08 8.69 12.73
N LYS A 114 -3.31 8.25 12.85
CA LYS A 114 -4.42 8.55 11.93
C LYS A 114 -4.02 8.33 10.47
N PRO A 115 -3.59 7.11 10.10
CA PRO A 115 -3.13 6.86 8.74
C PRO A 115 -4.27 6.90 7.73
N ASP A 116 -3.99 7.37 6.53
CA ASP A 116 -4.89 7.24 5.39
C ASP A 116 -4.89 5.82 4.84
N VAL A 117 -3.76 5.13 4.95
CA VAL A 117 -3.63 3.73 4.57
C VAL A 117 -2.46 3.07 5.29
N VAL A 118 -2.63 1.80 5.63
CA VAL A 118 -1.57 0.91 6.14
C VAL A 118 -1.22 -0.08 5.04
N LEU A 119 0.03 -0.09 4.61
CA LEU A 119 0.52 -1.04 3.62
C LEU A 119 1.02 -2.30 4.33
N LEU A 120 0.38 -3.42 4.02
CA LEU A 120 0.59 -4.71 4.68
C LEU A 120 1.23 -5.73 3.74
N TYR A 121 1.97 -6.66 4.30
CA TYR A 121 2.22 -7.95 3.68
C TYR A 121 1.63 -9.05 4.55
N GLY A 122 1.24 -10.18 3.96
CA GLY A 122 0.59 -11.27 4.66
C GLY A 122 1.39 -12.57 4.58
N ILE A 123 1.44 -13.29 5.70
CA ILE A 123 2.01 -14.63 5.74
C ILE A 123 1.02 -15.56 6.47
N GLY A 124 0.43 -16.48 5.70
CA GLY A 124 -0.45 -17.53 6.25
C GLY A 124 -1.78 -17.04 6.83
N ASP A 125 -2.37 -17.85 7.69
CA ASP A 125 -3.75 -17.68 8.15
C ASP A 125 -3.95 -16.60 9.22
N ALA A 126 -2.87 -16.04 9.78
CA ALA A 126 -2.95 -14.99 10.79
C ALA A 126 -3.49 -13.64 10.28
N GLN A 127 -3.64 -13.49 8.96
CA GLN A 127 -4.05 -12.23 8.33
C GLN A 127 -5.47 -11.83 8.64
N THR A 128 -6.38 -12.78 8.83
CA THR A 128 -7.78 -12.50 9.16
C THR A 128 -7.92 -11.69 10.44
N ALA A 129 -7.13 -12.02 11.48
CA ALA A 129 -7.16 -11.28 12.75
C ALA A 129 -6.70 -9.83 12.58
N VAL A 130 -5.69 -9.57 11.76
CA VAL A 130 -5.19 -8.22 11.47
C VAL A 130 -6.25 -7.41 10.72
N THR A 131 -6.81 -7.97 9.65
CA THR A 131 -7.82 -7.28 8.84
C THR A 131 -9.11 -7.02 9.63
N ASP A 132 -9.55 -7.97 10.44
CA ASP A 132 -10.72 -7.80 11.29
C ASP A 132 -10.53 -6.64 12.29
N LYS A 133 -9.35 -6.55 12.90
CA LYS A 133 -9.02 -5.47 13.83
C LYS A 133 -8.94 -4.11 13.14
N LEU A 134 -8.31 -4.04 11.97
CA LEU A 134 -8.25 -2.80 11.20
C LEU A 134 -9.65 -2.34 10.74
N ASN A 135 -10.49 -3.27 10.32
CA ASN A 135 -11.88 -2.97 9.97
C ASN A 135 -12.67 -2.48 11.18
N GLU A 136 -12.53 -3.12 12.35
CA GLU A 136 -13.16 -2.69 13.60
C GLU A 136 -12.76 -1.25 13.96
N LEU A 137 -11.49 -0.89 13.77
CA LEU A 137 -10.95 0.43 14.06
C LEU A 137 -11.16 1.46 12.93
N SER A 138 -11.79 1.05 11.83
CA SER A 138 -11.99 1.88 10.62
C SER A 138 -10.69 2.44 10.04
N ILE A 139 -9.62 1.65 10.09
CA ILE A 139 -8.32 2.01 9.53
C ILE A 139 -8.18 1.39 8.13
N PRO A 140 -8.06 2.19 7.07
CA PRO A 140 -7.85 1.67 5.73
C PRO A 140 -6.51 0.94 5.60
N TYR A 141 -6.50 -0.15 4.86
CA TYR A 141 -5.29 -0.94 4.61
C TYR A 141 -5.28 -1.45 3.17
N LEU A 142 -4.11 -1.85 2.71
CA LEU A 142 -3.93 -2.50 1.42
C LEU A 142 -2.77 -3.48 1.48
N TYR A 143 -2.99 -4.71 1.02
CA TYR A 143 -1.95 -5.72 0.88
C TYR A 143 -1.13 -5.50 -0.38
N ILE A 144 0.18 -5.43 -0.24
CA ILE A 144 1.13 -5.35 -1.34
C ILE A 144 1.78 -6.72 -1.51
N GLY A 145 1.57 -7.33 -2.67
CA GLY A 145 2.02 -8.69 -2.95
C GLY A 145 3.29 -8.79 -3.79
N GLU A 146 4.15 -7.78 -3.80
CA GLU A 146 5.35 -7.75 -4.64
C GLU A 146 6.31 -8.91 -4.36
N TYR A 147 6.35 -9.36 -3.11
CA TYR A 147 7.22 -10.48 -2.70
C TYR A 147 6.77 -11.84 -3.26
N LEU A 148 5.53 -11.93 -3.75
CA LEU A 148 4.99 -13.13 -4.39
C LEU A 148 5.31 -13.20 -5.89
N GLU A 149 5.79 -12.10 -6.46
CA GLU A 149 6.14 -12.05 -7.87
C GLU A 149 7.50 -12.70 -8.12
N GLU A 150 7.57 -13.56 -9.12
CA GLU A 150 8.80 -14.29 -9.45
C GLU A 150 9.80 -13.42 -10.21
N SER A 151 9.33 -12.46 -10.98
CA SER A 151 10.20 -11.61 -11.79
C SER A 151 10.45 -10.25 -11.16
N PRO A 152 11.64 -9.66 -11.35
CA PRO A 152 11.90 -8.28 -10.92
C PRO A 152 10.92 -7.26 -11.53
N LEU A 153 10.50 -7.49 -12.76
CA LEU A 153 9.54 -6.62 -13.44
C LEU A 153 8.16 -6.70 -12.80
N GLY A 154 7.71 -7.92 -12.45
CA GLY A 154 6.47 -8.12 -11.72
C GLY A 154 6.47 -7.41 -10.36
N LYS A 155 7.59 -7.49 -9.63
CA LYS A 155 7.74 -6.76 -8.37
C LYS A 155 7.65 -5.25 -8.55
N ALA A 156 8.35 -4.72 -9.55
CA ALA A 156 8.36 -3.30 -9.84
C ALA A 156 7.00 -2.76 -10.29
N GLU A 157 6.17 -3.58 -10.91
CA GLU A 157 4.82 -3.21 -11.34
C GLU A 157 3.93 -2.76 -10.19
N TRP A 158 4.18 -3.26 -8.97
CA TRP A 158 3.46 -2.85 -7.77
C TRP A 158 3.63 -1.37 -7.42
N MET A 159 4.63 -0.70 -7.96
CA MET A 159 4.75 0.76 -7.86
C MET A 159 3.54 1.48 -8.47
N ILE A 160 2.89 0.88 -9.46
CA ILE A 160 1.69 1.43 -10.09
C ILE A 160 0.55 1.47 -9.07
N VAL A 161 0.42 0.45 -8.21
CA VAL A 161 -0.56 0.43 -7.12
C VAL A 161 -0.31 1.59 -6.16
N LEU A 162 0.94 1.80 -5.73
CA LEU A 162 1.28 2.92 -4.84
C LEU A 162 1.05 4.27 -5.51
N SER A 163 1.36 4.39 -6.79
CA SER A 163 1.10 5.62 -7.53
C SER A 163 -0.40 5.95 -7.63
N GLU A 164 -1.25 4.93 -7.67
CA GLU A 164 -2.71 5.09 -7.61
C GLU A 164 -3.14 5.67 -6.26
N LEU A 165 -2.59 5.16 -5.16
CA LEU A 165 -2.91 5.63 -3.80
C LEU A 165 -2.48 7.07 -3.56
N ILE A 166 -1.34 7.50 -4.08
CA ILE A 166 -0.84 8.87 -3.94
C ILE A 166 -1.38 9.83 -5.01
N ASP A 167 -2.29 9.35 -5.84
CA ASP A 167 -2.93 10.10 -6.93
C ASP A 167 -1.94 10.65 -7.97
N ASN A 168 -0.93 9.85 -8.31
CA ASN A 168 0.06 10.17 -9.34
C ASN A 168 0.38 8.94 -10.22
N ARG A 169 -0.66 8.43 -10.85
CA ARG A 169 -0.59 7.26 -11.73
C ARG A 169 0.42 7.43 -12.86
N GLU A 170 0.46 8.61 -13.46
CA GLU A 170 1.36 8.88 -14.58
C GLU A 170 2.83 8.70 -14.19
N LYS A 171 3.23 9.17 -13.01
CA LYS A 171 4.60 8.99 -12.52
C LYS A 171 4.96 7.52 -12.33
N GLY A 172 4.05 6.74 -11.73
CA GLY A 172 4.23 5.30 -11.55
C GLY A 172 4.39 4.57 -12.88
N LEU A 173 3.54 4.88 -13.86
CA LEU A 173 3.62 4.30 -15.19
C LEU A 173 4.91 4.68 -15.92
N ASN A 174 5.34 5.93 -15.82
CA ASN A 174 6.57 6.39 -16.45
C ASN A 174 7.81 5.70 -15.87
N ILE A 175 7.90 5.59 -14.54
CA ILE A 175 9.00 4.88 -13.88
C ILE A 175 9.00 3.41 -14.30
N PHE A 176 7.85 2.77 -14.30
CA PHE A 176 7.72 1.37 -14.70
C PHE A 176 8.17 1.14 -16.16
N ARG A 177 7.78 2.02 -17.07
CA ARG A 177 8.17 1.94 -18.49
C ARG A 177 9.67 2.11 -18.74
N GLU A 178 10.38 2.79 -17.86
CA GLU A 178 11.82 3.00 -17.97
C GLU A 178 12.65 1.81 -17.46
N ILE A 179 12.08 0.94 -16.62
CA ILE A 179 12.79 -0.19 -16.03
C ILE A 179 13.40 -1.13 -17.09
N PRO A 180 12.67 -1.58 -18.12
CA PRO A 180 13.24 -2.46 -19.15
C PRO A 180 14.43 -1.84 -19.90
N ARG A 181 14.47 -0.51 -20.03
CA ARG A 181 15.55 0.20 -20.74
C ARG A 181 16.86 0.21 -19.96
N ARG A 182 16.83 -0.01 -18.66
CA ARG A 182 18.01 -0.05 -17.79
C ARG A 182 18.69 -1.42 -17.76
N TYR A 183 18.01 -2.46 -18.26
CA TYR A 183 18.50 -3.84 -18.28
C TYR A 183 19.01 -4.27 -19.66
N HIS A 184 19.02 -3.37 -20.62
CA HIS A 184 19.64 -3.49 -21.95
C HIS A 184 20.80 -2.50 -22.05
#